data_063a6ab386fb824eb499c3b1bcff6668
#
_entry.id   063a6ab386fb824eb499c3b1bcff6668
#
_cell.length_a   1.000
_cell.length_b   1.000
_cell.length_c   1.000
_cell.angle_alpha   90.00
_cell.angle_beta   90.00
_cell.angle_gamma   90.00
#
_symmetry.space_group_name_H-M   'P 1'
#
loop_
_entity.id
_entity.type
_entity.pdbx_description
1 polymer ?
#
loop_
_entity_poly.entity_id
_entity_poly.type
_entity_poly.pdbx_seq_one_letter_code
_entity_poly.pdbx_strand_id
1 'polypeptide(L)'
;KYREANFGRFPKGLMYGLQMYDSWLYDDEKPFIHIKTNEIFRQLREEIDNGYFEKLIKEYLIDNNHKSIVVMKPKKGLQKIKDQEEADKLKAYKDSLSEEEVKKLVEETKQLKASQEEASTKEELEKIPVIDIEDIRKDVKPLSNVESELGGVKVLWHQYFTNKIAYVKLAFDMSHVPMDLVPYASFLAEILTIVDTTHYSYQELGNEISIETGGISATMDVMPTDVHEFLPMFILKTKCFYSNIEKAFELLKEVAFESKLDHKKRLKEIIGQIYTNLKITLTETGHKSAANRAMSYFSEYAAYREAIQGITMYETVKKWYEDFDEEYDNIVNGLKEAARMIFEKQNMTISYTGKEEAPEFMKAEVESFIEGLYEDQKQGKKVKVTCTKSNEGFATAGGVQYVACAGNFKDAGLEYTGALKVLQMIFSYEYLWIQIRVKGGAYGCMCSFSDQGDSMFVTYRDPNLAESYKVYDKAADYVADFDADDRDMKKYIIGTIGSMDMPMEAVDM
;
A
#
# COMPACT_ATOMS: atom_id res chain seq x y z
N LYS A 1 -24.34 -5.42 8.97
CA LYS A 1 -24.04 -6.53 9.89
C LYS A 1 -22.61 -6.48 10.44
N TYR A 2 -21.68 -5.84 9.77
CA TYR A 2 -20.25 -5.99 10.00
C TYR A 2 -19.58 -4.63 10.16
N ARG A 3 -19.15 -4.31 11.37
CA ARG A 3 -18.31 -3.14 11.65
C ARG A 3 -17.14 -3.59 12.50
N GLU A 4 -15.98 -3.59 11.93
CA GLU A 4 -14.73 -3.84 12.61
C GLU A 4 -14.00 -2.53 12.87
N ALA A 5 -13.52 -2.35 14.10
CA ALA A 5 -12.67 -1.24 14.46
C ALA A 5 -11.20 -1.63 14.21
N ASN A 6 -10.84 -1.71 12.93
CA ASN A 6 -9.47 -1.90 12.49
C ASN A 6 -8.91 -0.54 12.05
N PHE A 7 -7.89 -0.07 12.74
CA PHE A 7 -7.22 1.20 12.47
C PHE A 7 -5.79 1.00 11.94
N GLY A 8 -5.46 -0.21 11.53
CA GLY A 8 -4.13 -0.58 11.06
C GLY A 8 -3.09 -0.39 12.18
N ARG A 9 -2.04 0.36 11.90
CA ARG A 9 -0.94 0.59 12.85
C ARG A 9 -1.15 1.78 13.79
N PHE A 10 -2.36 2.37 13.82
CA PHE A 10 -2.66 3.47 14.73
C PHE A 10 -3.19 2.96 16.07
N PRO A 11 -2.79 3.55 17.20
CA PRO A 11 -3.33 3.19 18.50
C PRO A 11 -4.84 3.37 18.56
N LYS A 12 -5.58 2.35 18.96
CA LYS A 12 -7.06 2.37 19.03
C LYS A 12 -7.60 3.53 19.85
N GLY A 13 -6.97 3.81 20.99
CA GLY A 13 -7.36 4.93 21.87
C GLY A 13 -7.29 6.28 21.18
N LEU A 14 -6.23 6.52 20.39
CA LEU A 14 -6.08 7.73 19.60
C LEU A 14 -7.21 7.85 18.56
N MET A 15 -7.46 6.76 17.81
CA MET A 15 -8.46 6.78 16.74
C MET A 15 -9.88 6.94 17.27
N TYR A 16 -10.22 6.31 18.39
CA TYR A 16 -11.49 6.55 19.05
C TYR A 16 -11.59 7.98 19.61
N GLY A 17 -10.51 8.51 20.18
CA GLY A 17 -10.46 9.90 20.61
C GLY A 17 -10.74 10.87 19.47
N LEU A 18 -10.10 10.69 18.31
CA LEU A 18 -10.35 11.51 17.13
C LEU A 18 -11.80 11.40 16.64
N GLN A 19 -12.38 10.20 16.59
CA GLN A 19 -13.79 10.02 16.25
C GLN A 19 -14.76 10.69 17.23
N MET A 20 -14.41 10.77 18.50
CA MET A 20 -15.23 11.49 19.47
C MET A 20 -15.27 12.98 19.18
N TYR A 21 -14.17 13.57 18.72
CA TYR A 21 -14.11 15.01 18.41
C TYR A 21 -15.06 15.43 17.28
N ASP A 22 -15.47 14.54 16.40
CA ASP A 22 -16.43 14.84 15.30
C ASP A 22 -17.77 15.38 15.83
N SER A 23 -18.15 15.03 17.07
CA SER A 23 -19.33 15.58 17.73
C SER A 23 -19.02 16.36 19.00
N TRP A 24 -18.04 15.93 19.77
CA TRP A 24 -17.72 16.52 21.07
C TRP A 24 -17.27 18.00 20.98
N LEU A 25 -16.58 18.38 19.91
CA LEU A 25 -16.20 19.78 19.65
C LEU A 25 -17.40 20.72 19.52
N TYR A 26 -18.58 20.19 19.19
CA TYR A 26 -19.80 20.97 18.95
C TYR A 26 -20.88 20.76 20.01
N ASP A 27 -20.83 19.65 20.75
CA ASP A 27 -21.84 19.31 21.75
C ASP A 27 -21.21 18.43 22.86
N ASP A 28 -20.99 19.02 24.01
CA ASP A 28 -20.36 18.37 25.17
C ASP A 28 -21.15 17.16 25.69
N GLU A 29 -22.47 17.09 25.39
CA GLU A 29 -23.33 15.97 25.82
C GLU A 29 -23.25 14.78 24.86
N LYS A 30 -22.62 14.93 23.70
CA LYS A 30 -22.61 13.89 22.64
C LYS A 30 -21.21 13.37 22.24
N PRO A 31 -20.29 13.07 23.18
CA PRO A 31 -18.93 12.63 22.83
C PRO A 31 -18.90 11.25 22.16
N PHE A 32 -19.93 10.41 22.33
CA PHE A 32 -19.89 8.99 21.94
C PHE A 32 -20.80 8.60 20.79
N ILE A 33 -21.50 9.55 20.15
CA ILE A 33 -22.50 9.19 19.09
C ILE A 33 -21.87 8.50 17.89
N HIS A 34 -20.63 8.80 17.56
CA HIS A 34 -19.91 8.18 16.44
C HIS A 34 -19.33 6.80 16.80
N ILE A 35 -19.26 6.47 18.08
CA ILE A 35 -18.74 5.17 18.59
C ILE A 35 -19.89 4.23 18.92
N LYS A 36 -20.95 4.72 19.58
CA LYS A 36 -22.12 3.94 19.98
C LYS A 36 -23.14 3.82 18.85
N THR A 37 -22.91 2.94 17.90
CA THR A 37 -23.72 2.85 16.68
C THR A 37 -24.74 1.72 16.67
N ASN A 38 -24.70 0.77 17.62
CA ASN A 38 -25.57 -0.40 17.62
C ASN A 38 -27.06 -0.04 17.67
N GLU A 39 -27.42 0.96 18.48
CA GLU A 39 -28.80 1.44 18.60
C GLU A 39 -29.28 2.07 17.29
N ILE A 40 -28.44 2.85 16.65
CA ILE A 40 -28.74 3.45 15.34
C ILE A 40 -28.99 2.37 14.29
N PHE A 41 -28.18 1.31 14.25
CA PHE A 41 -28.39 0.21 13.32
C PHE A 41 -29.68 -0.56 13.62
N ARG A 42 -30.08 -0.69 14.89
CA ARG A 42 -31.37 -1.30 15.25
C ARG A 42 -32.55 -0.48 14.72
N GLN A 43 -32.52 0.83 14.99
CA GLN A 43 -33.54 1.75 14.48
C GLN A 43 -33.61 1.76 12.95
N LEU A 44 -32.46 1.82 12.26
CA LEU A 44 -32.43 1.77 10.80
C LEU A 44 -33.07 0.50 10.23
N ARG A 45 -32.87 -0.66 10.86
CA ARG A 45 -33.50 -1.91 10.41
C ARG A 45 -35.01 -1.85 10.51
N GLU A 46 -35.58 -1.24 11.57
CA GLU A 46 -37.01 -1.04 11.75
C GLU A 46 -37.57 -0.04 10.73
N GLU A 47 -36.77 0.94 10.29
CA GLU A 47 -37.21 2.02 9.42
C GLU A 47 -37.01 1.73 7.92
N ILE A 48 -36.26 0.71 7.54
CA ILE A 48 -36.01 0.34 6.12
C ILE A 48 -37.34 0.11 5.40
N ASP A 49 -38.21 -0.70 5.96
CA ASP A 49 -39.51 -1.05 5.36
C ASP A 49 -40.52 0.11 5.38
N ASN A 50 -40.21 1.20 6.11
CA ASN A 50 -41.02 2.41 6.19
C ASN A 50 -40.57 3.49 5.18
N GLY A 51 -39.67 3.17 4.26
CA GLY A 51 -39.18 4.09 3.24
C GLY A 51 -38.32 5.22 3.80
N TYR A 52 -37.57 4.98 4.86
CA TYR A 52 -36.73 5.99 5.53
C TYR A 52 -35.68 6.56 4.58
N PHE A 53 -34.99 5.72 3.84
CA PHE A 53 -33.93 6.16 2.93
C PHE A 53 -34.50 6.95 1.73
N GLU A 54 -35.66 6.54 1.21
CA GLU A 54 -36.36 7.25 0.13
C GLU A 54 -36.78 8.65 0.60
N LYS A 55 -37.24 8.78 1.86
CA LYS A 55 -37.56 10.10 2.45
C LYS A 55 -36.32 10.97 2.57
N LEU A 56 -35.19 10.41 3.03
CA LEU A 56 -33.92 11.13 3.12
C LEU A 56 -33.44 11.62 1.75
N ILE A 57 -33.48 10.74 0.74
CA ILE A 57 -33.10 11.09 -0.64
C ILE A 57 -33.98 12.25 -1.14
N LYS A 58 -35.31 12.14 -0.91
CA LYS A 58 -36.22 13.18 -1.33
C LYS A 58 -35.94 14.51 -0.64
N GLU A 59 -35.85 14.50 0.69
CA GLU A 59 -35.68 15.72 1.51
C GLU A 59 -34.32 16.38 1.28
N TYR A 60 -33.24 15.60 1.36
CA TYR A 60 -31.88 16.17 1.37
C TYR A 60 -31.25 16.32 -0.01
N LEU A 61 -31.69 15.56 -1.02
CA LEU A 61 -31.11 15.60 -2.36
C LEU A 61 -32.06 16.18 -3.41
N ILE A 62 -33.32 15.72 -3.48
CA ILE A 62 -34.24 16.12 -4.54
C ILE A 62 -34.86 17.48 -4.25
N ASP A 63 -35.50 17.62 -3.09
CA ASP A 63 -36.25 18.81 -2.69
C ASP A 63 -35.35 19.90 -2.06
N ASN A 64 -34.08 19.61 -1.86
CA ASN A 64 -33.13 20.57 -1.30
C ASN A 64 -32.78 21.67 -2.32
N ASN A 65 -33.15 22.91 -1.99
CA ASN A 65 -32.84 24.07 -2.81
C ASN A 65 -31.42 24.63 -2.58
N HIS A 66 -30.75 24.24 -1.51
CA HIS A 66 -29.38 24.64 -1.22
C HIS A 66 -28.40 23.72 -1.98
N LYS A 67 -28.34 23.91 -3.30
CA LYS A 67 -27.50 23.14 -4.22
C LYS A 67 -26.82 24.05 -5.23
N SER A 68 -25.63 23.67 -5.64
CA SER A 68 -24.91 24.30 -6.76
C SER A 68 -24.44 23.24 -7.74
N ILE A 69 -24.38 23.62 -9.02
CA ILE A 69 -23.82 22.80 -10.08
C ILE A 69 -22.58 23.51 -10.61
N VAL A 70 -21.42 22.86 -10.52
CA VAL A 70 -20.15 23.36 -11.04
C VAL A 70 -19.72 22.48 -12.19
N VAL A 71 -19.59 23.07 -13.38
CA VAL A 71 -19.10 22.36 -14.57
C VAL A 71 -17.67 22.79 -14.85
N MET A 72 -16.72 21.91 -14.60
CA MET A 72 -15.31 22.12 -14.92
C MET A 72 -15.01 21.59 -16.33
N LYS A 73 -14.55 22.49 -17.21
CA LYS A 73 -14.14 22.11 -18.56
C LYS A 73 -12.61 22.18 -18.68
N PRO A 74 -11.96 21.15 -19.25
CA PRO A 74 -10.52 21.21 -19.48
C PRO A 74 -10.19 22.30 -20.50
N LYS A 75 -9.16 23.11 -20.19
CA LYS A 75 -8.62 24.12 -21.11
C LYS A 75 -7.12 23.83 -21.30
N LYS A 76 -6.77 23.35 -22.49
CA LYS A 76 -5.38 23.11 -22.85
C LYS A 76 -4.55 24.39 -22.73
N GLY A 77 -3.41 24.34 -22.06
CA GLY A 77 -2.51 25.48 -21.88
C GLY A 77 -2.91 26.43 -20.74
N LEU A 78 -3.96 26.14 -19.95
CA LEU A 78 -4.38 27.01 -18.85
C LEU A 78 -3.27 27.24 -17.83
N GLN A 79 -2.48 26.19 -17.50
CA GLN A 79 -1.36 26.32 -16.57
C GLN A 79 -0.34 27.35 -17.08
N LYS A 80 0.07 27.25 -18.34
CA LYS A 80 1.00 28.20 -18.94
C LYS A 80 0.52 29.66 -18.88
N ILE A 81 -0.78 29.87 -19.02
CA ILE A 81 -1.39 31.19 -18.90
C ILE A 81 -1.28 31.69 -17.45
N LYS A 82 -1.62 30.85 -16.47
CA LYS A 82 -1.49 31.19 -15.05
C LYS A 82 -0.05 31.48 -14.64
N ASP A 83 0.89 30.67 -15.09
CA ASP A 83 2.32 30.84 -14.82
C ASP A 83 2.81 32.19 -15.37
N GLN A 84 2.34 32.57 -16.57
CA GLN A 84 2.67 33.85 -17.16
C GLN A 84 2.02 35.04 -16.38
N GLU A 85 0.77 34.91 -15.99
CA GLU A 85 0.07 35.92 -15.18
C GLU A 85 0.78 36.11 -13.83
N GLU A 86 1.22 35.04 -13.20
CA GLU A 86 1.99 35.09 -11.95
C GLU A 86 3.37 35.73 -12.15
N ALA A 87 4.10 35.33 -13.20
CA ALA A 87 5.39 35.93 -13.54
C ALA A 87 5.27 37.44 -13.81
N ASP A 88 4.25 37.84 -14.55
CA ASP A 88 3.99 39.27 -14.84
C ASP A 88 3.63 40.07 -13.56
N LYS A 89 2.85 39.46 -12.67
CA LYS A 89 2.49 40.04 -11.36
C LYS A 89 3.73 40.21 -10.48
N LEU A 90 4.56 39.16 -10.38
CA LEU A 90 5.81 39.21 -9.61
C LEU A 90 6.79 40.23 -10.19
N LYS A 91 6.88 40.30 -11.51
CA LYS A 91 7.69 41.31 -12.19
C LYS A 91 7.22 42.72 -11.87
N ALA A 92 5.92 42.98 -12.04
CA ALA A 92 5.33 44.29 -11.73
C ALA A 92 5.57 44.68 -10.27
N TYR A 93 5.43 43.72 -9.33
CA TYR A 93 5.74 43.95 -7.93
C TYR A 93 7.22 44.29 -7.72
N LYS A 94 8.14 43.51 -8.30
CA LYS A 94 9.57 43.80 -8.24
C LYS A 94 9.92 45.17 -8.79
N ASP A 95 9.35 45.53 -9.93
CA ASP A 95 9.58 46.82 -10.59
C ASP A 95 8.98 48.02 -9.80
N SER A 96 8.02 47.77 -8.90
CA SER A 96 7.45 48.80 -8.03
C SER A 96 8.25 49.05 -6.75
N LEU A 97 9.19 48.19 -6.41
CA LEU A 97 10.00 48.30 -5.20
C LEU A 97 11.15 49.32 -5.39
N SER A 98 11.37 50.11 -4.36
CA SER A 98 12.56 50.93 -4.26
C SER A 98 13.82 50.08 -3.97
N GLU A 99 14.99 50.63 -4.22
CA GLU A 99 16.26 49.93 -3.90
C GLU A 99 16.38 49.59 -2.39
N GLU A 100 15.84 50.41 -1.52
CA GLU A 100 15.81 50.18 -0.08
C GLU A 100 14.90 49.02 0.29
N GLU A 101 13.70 48.92 -0.31
CA GLU A 101 12.77 47.82 -0.10
C GLU A 101 13.34 46.49 -0.63
N VAL A 102 14.00 46.51 -1.77
CA VAL A 102 14.72 45.32 -2.29
C VAL A 102 15.82 44.88 -1.34
N LYS A 103 16.63 45.82 -0.82
CA LYS A 103 17.66 45.46 0.16
C LYS A 103 17.08 44.90 1.44
N LYS A 104 15.96 45.47 1.91
CA LYS A 104 15.24 44.97 3.09
C LYS A 104 14.73 43.55 2.87
N LEU A 105 14.07 43.26 1.75
CA LEU A 105 13.61 41.91 1.39
C LEU A 105 14.76 40.89 1.31
N VAL A 106 15.90 41.28 0.74
CA VAL A 106 17.08 40.43 0.68
C VAL A 106 17.58 40.11 2.10
N GLU A 107 17.65 41.12 2.97
CA GLU A 107 18.09 40.92 4.34
C GLU A 107 17.13 40.07 5.16
N GLU A 108 15.82 40.34 5.07
CA GLU A 108 14.78 39.51 5.70
C GLU A 108 14.83 38.05 5.22
N THR A 109 15.08 37.83 3.91
CA THR A 109 15.23 36.47 3.35
C THR A 109 16.47 35.78 3.87
N LYS A 110 17.61 36.51 4.03
CA LYS A 110 18.82 35.96 4.65
C LYS A 110 18.59 35.60 6.11
N GLN A 111 17.92 36.47 6.86
CA GLN A 111 17.60 36.21 8.26
C GLN A 111 16.67 35.00 8.40
N LEU A 112 15.65 34.89 7.54
CA LEU A 112 14.75 33.73 7.50
C LEU A 112 15.54 32.42 7.24
N LYS A 113 16.44 32.46 6.24
CA LYS A 113 17.30 31.29 5.94
C LYS A 113 18.22 30.94 7.10
N ALA A 114 18.84 31.94 7.71
CA ALA A 114 19.70 31.73 8.90
C ALA A 114 18.89 31.14 10.06
N SER A 115 17.68 31.66 10.33
CA SER A 115 16.80 31.12 11.36
C SER A 115 16.33 29.68 11.09
N GLN A 116 16.13 29.31 9.81
CA GLN A 116 15.79 27.93 9.42
C GLN A 116 16.97 26.95 9.56
N GLU A 117 18.21 27.47 9.53
CA GLU A 117 19.44 26.69 9.67
C GLU A 117 19.98 26.71 11.12
N GLU A 118 19.41 27.56 12.00
CA GLU A 118 19.81 27.67 13.38
C GLU A 118 19.38 26.44 14.17
N ALA A 119 20.35 25.72 14.71
CA ALA A 119 20.07 24.57 15.57
C ALA A 119 19.54 25.05 16.93
N SER A 120 18.56 24.36 17.49
CA SER A 120 18.08 24.59 18.87
C SER A 120 19.24 24.44 19.85
N THR A 121 19.29 25.30 20.85
CA THR A 121 20.32 25.22 21.90
C THR A 121 20.16 23.96 22.73
N LYS A 122 21.25 23.49 23.34
CA LYS A 122 21.23 22.32 24.23
C LYS A 122 20.25 22.50 25.37
N GLU A 123 20.14 23.69 25.93
CA GLU A 123 19.21 24.02 27.03
C GLU A 123 17.74 23.93 26.57
N GLU A 124 17.43 24.26 25.32
CA GLU A 124 16.09 24.11 24.76
C GLU A 124 15.75 22.65 24.50
N LEU A 125 16.70 21.89 23.96
CA LEU A 125 16.53 20.46 23.70
C LEU A 125 16.39 19.65 25.00
N GLU A 126 17.09 20.03 26.08
CA GLU A 126 17.00 19.38 27.39
C GLU A 126 15.62 19.54 28.07
N LYS A 127 14.80 20.52 27.65
CA LYS A 127 13.40 20.65 28.13
C LYS A 127 12.48 19.56 27.58
N ILE A 128 12.84 18.91 26.48
CA ILE A 128 12.07 17.82 25.91
C ILE A 128 12.36 16.53 26.70
N PRO A 129 11.36 15.92 27.37
CA PRO A 129 11.58 14.68 28.08
C PRO A 129 11.92 13.55 27.11
N VAL A 130 12.94 12.78 27.42
CA VAL A 130 13.37 11.61 26.68
C VAL A 130 13.35 10.42 27.62
N ILE A 131 12.77 9.30 27.18
CA ILE A 131 12.84 8.02 27.91
C ILE A 131 14.27 7.46 27.85
N ASP A 132 14.65 6.65 28.81
CA ASP A 132 15.93 5.97 28.79
C ASP A 132 15.84 4.64 28.00
N ILE A 133 16.97 4.20 27.43
CA ILE A 133 17.03 2.93 26.66
C ILE A 133 16.69 1.76 27.58
N GLU A 134 17.02 1.88 28.86
CA GLU A 134 16.72 0.89 29.90
C GLU A 134 15.22 0.71 30.15
N ASP A 135 14.42 1.74 29.88
CA ASP A 135 12.95 1.71 30.02
C ASP A 135 12.28 0.92 28.86
N ILE A 136 13.02 0.66 27.79
CA ILE A 136 12.50 -0.07 26.63
C ILE A 136 12.60 -1.57 26.89
N ARG A 137 11.49 -2.27 26.68
CA ARG A 137 11.47 -3.74 26.77
C ARG A 137 12.43 -4.35 25.74
N LYS A 138 13.28 -5.25 26.19
CA LYS A 138 14.24 -5.98 25.35
C LYS A 138 13.64 -7.22 24.71
N ASP A 139 12.53 -7.71 25.24
CA ASP A 139 11.89 -8.93 24.79
C ASP A 139 10.89 -8.62 23.67
N VAL A 140 11.03 -9.31 22.54
CA VAL A 140 10.05 -9.32 21.47
C VAL A 140 8.96 -10.34 21.81
N LYS A 141 7.70 -9.90 21.81
CA LYS A 141 6.58 -10.80 22.01
C LYS A 141 6.51 -11.78 20.82
N PRO A 142 6.61 -13.10 21.06
CA PRO A 142 6.55 -14.08 19.98
C PRO A 142 5.17 -14.04 19.33
N LEU A 143 5.16 -14.13 18.00
CA LEU A 143 3.92 -14.29 17.25
C LEU A 143 3.40 -15.71 17.41
N SER A 144 2.07 -15.86 17.56
CA SER A 144 1.45 -17.18 17.61
C SER A 144 1.41 -17.80 16.22
N ASN A 145 1.99 -18.97 16.08
CA ASN A 145 1.94 -19.76 14.85
C ASN A 145 1.92 -21.24 15.21
N VAL A 146 0.79 -21.90 14.95
CA VAL A 146 0.59 -23.34 15.16
C VAL A 146 0.38 -23.98 13.79
N GLU A 147 1.22 -24.93 13.44
CA GLU A 147 1.09 -25.70 12.21
C GLU A 147 0.13 -26.88 12.40
N SER A 148 -0.80 -27.04 11.49
CA SER A 148 -1.73 -28.16 11.41
C SER A 148 -2.04 -28.50 9.95
N GLU A 149 -2.95 -29.43 9.73
CA GLU A 149 -3.34 -29.89 8.39
C GLU A 149 -4.86 -30.08 8.31
N LEU A 150 -5.48 -29.62 7.24
CA LEU A 150 -6.87 -29.88 6.90
C LEU A 150 -6.98 -30.37 5.46
N GLY A 151 -7.63 -31.50 5.25
CA GLY A 151 -7.83 -32.05 3.90
C GLY A 151 -6.52 -32.33 3.14
N GLY A 152 -5.39 -32.53 3.82
CA GLY A 152 -4.06 -32.69 3.22
C GLY A 152 -3.40 -31.40 2.76
N VAL A 153 -3.86 -30.25 3.28
CA VAL A 153 -3.29 -28.92 3.03
C VAL A 153 -2.76 -28.34 4.33
N LYS A 154 -1.57 -27.74 4.29
CA LYS A 154 -0.94 -27.10 5.44
C LYS A 154 -1.77 -25.91 5.92
N VAL A 155 -1.97 -25.82 7.23
CA VAL A 155 -2.64 -24.72 7.90
C VAL A 155 -1.68 -24.04 8.89
N LEU A 156 -1.53 -22.75 8.77
CA LEU A 156 -0.87 -21.88 9.72
C LEU A 156 -1.94 -21.20 10.58
N TRP A 157 -2.04 -21.61 11.83
CA TRP A 157 -3.01 -21.04 12.76
C TRP A 157 -2.36 -20.01 13.68
N HIS A 158 -2.84 -18.78 13.57
CA HIS A 158 -2.43 -17.65 14.40
C HIS A 158 -3.48 -17.42 15.48
N GLN A 159 -3.17 -17.83 16.71
CA GLN A 159 -4.10 -17.82 17.83
C GLN A 159 -4.15 -16.44 18.49
N TYR A 160 -5.09 -15.61 18.07
CA TYR A 160 -5.33 -14.28 18.62
C TYR A 160 -6.81 -14.05 18.91
N PHE A 161 -7.11 -13.13 19.84
CA PHE A 161 -8.48 -12.70 20.10
C PHE A 161 -9.01 -11.84 18.95
N THR A 162 -10.04 -12.31 18.26
CA THR A 162 -10.61 -11.68 17.06
C THR A 162 -12.09 -11.34 17.22
N ASN A 163 -12.65 -11.43 18.42
CA ASN A 163 -14.05 -11.15 18.69
C ASN A 163 -15.02 -11.90 17.76
N LYS A 164 -14.80 -13.21 17.59
CA LYS A 164 -15.56 -14.14 16.73
C LYS A 164 -15.47 -13.86 15.24
N ILE A 165 -14.42 -13.18 14.79
CA ILE A 165 -14.10 -12.98 13.38
C ILE A 165 -13.05 -14.02 12.99
N ALA A 166 -13.30 -14.78 11.94
CA ALA A 166 -12.35 -15.62 11.27
C ALA A 166 -11.67 -14.81 10.15
N TYR A 167 -10.35 -14.71 10.16
CA TYR A 167 -9.56 -14.20 9.05
C TYR A 167 -8.94 -15.38 8.34
N VAL A 168 -9.29 -15.58 7.08
CA VAL A 168 -8.84 -16.72 6.28
C VAL A 168 -8.11 -16.21 5.05
N LYS A 169 -6.90 -16.73 4.82
CA LYS A 169 -6.13 -16.51 3.60
C LYS A 169 -5.85 -17.88 2.98
N LEU A 170 -6.27 -18.08 1.75
CA LEU A 170 -5.93 -19.23 0.91
C LEU A 170 -4.78 -18.77 0.02
N ALA A 171 -3.57 -19.18 0.33
CA ALA A 171 -2.34 -18.73 -0.31
C ALA A 171 -1.80 -19.84 -1.22
N PHE A 172 -1.52 -19.50 -2.47
CA PHE A 172 -1.04 -20.42 -3.49
C PHE A 172 0.37 -20.01 -3.93
N ASP A 173 1.32 -20.93 -3.82
CA ASP A 173 2.70 -20.74 -4.27
C ASP A 173 2.75 -20.64 -5.80
N MET A 174 3.30 -19.54 -6.29
CA MET A 174 3.45 -19.26 -7.72
C MET A 174 4.88 -19.46 -8.24
N SER A 175 5.78 -20.02 -7.46
CA SER A 175 7.20 -20.16 -7.83
C SER A 175 7.44 -20.93 -9.13
N HIS A 176 6.46 -21.72 -9.58
CA HIS A 176 6.51 -22.53 -10.80
C HIS A 176 5.79 -21.87 -11.99
N VAL A 177 5.08 -20.76 -11.77
CA VAL A 177 4.32 -20.04 -12.80
C VAL A 177 5.30 -19.27 -13.71
N PRO A 178 5.30 -19.51 -15.04
CA PRO A 178 6.18 -18.82 -15.96
C PRO A 178 6.03 -17.30 -15.95
N MET A 179 7.12 -16.56 -16.15
CA MET A 179 7.14 -15.10 -16.09
C MET A 179 6.22 -14.41 -17.08
N ASP A 180 5.96 -15.03 -18.23
CA ASP A 180 5.02 -14.55 -19.23
C ASP A 180 3.56 -14.67 -18.81
N LEU A 181 3.24 -15.55 -17.84
CA LEU A 181 1.92 -15.68 -17.25
C LEU A 181 1.72 -14.81 -16.00
N VAL A 182 2.78 -14.27 -15.40
CA VAL A 182 2.70 -13.45 -14.18
C VAL A 182 1.81 -12.21 -14.35
N PRO A 183 1.85 -11.45 -15.46
CA PRO A 183 0.93 -10.32 -15.67
C PRO A 183 -0.55 -10.75 -15.71
N TYR A 184 -0.84 -11.93 -16.27
CA TYR A 184 -2.21 -12.48 -16.30
C TYR A 184 -2.67 -12.91 -14.90
N ALA A 185 -1.78 -13.48 -14.10
CA ALA A 185 -2.07 -13.80 -12.70
C ALA A 185 -2.34 -12.53 -11.87
N SER A 186 -1.57 -11.46 -12.10
CA SER A 186 -1.85 -10.15 -11.47
C SER A 186 -3.20 -9.59 -11.91
N PHE A 187 -3.50 -9.66 -13.19
CA PHE A 187 -4.80 -9.23 -13.71
C PHE A 187 -5.95 -10.11 -13.20
N LEU A 188 -5.74 -11.42 -13.05
CA LEU A 188 -6.71 -12.34 -12.44
C LEU A 188 -7.05 -11.89 -11.01
N ALA A 189 -6.06 -11.54 -10.19
CA ALA A 189 -6.29 -11.05 -8.85
C ALA A 189 -7.18 -9.79 -8.80
N GLU A 190 -7.04 -8.90 -9.78
CA GLU A 190 -7.84 -7.68 -9.87
C GLU A 190 -9.30 -7.93 -10.30
N ILE A 191 -9.56 -8.97 -11.09
CA ILE A 191 -10.87 -9.15 -11.72
C ILE A 191 -11.81 -10.14 -11.01
N LEU A 192 -11.29 -11.10 -10.24
CA LEU A 192 -12.07 -12.23 -9.69
C LEU A 192 -13.33 -11.83 -8.91
N THR A 193 -13.34 -10.66 -8.24
CA THR A 193 -14.52 -10.21 -7.47
C THR A 193 -15.40 -9.21 -8.21
N ILE A 194 -15.05 -8.87 -9.46
CA ILE A 194 -15.74 -7.83 -10.23
C ILE A 194 -16.16 -8.29 -11.63
N VAL A 195 -16.09 -9.58 -11.93
CA VAL A 195 -16.68 -10.22 -13.11
C VAL A 195 -17.89 -11.05 -12.72
N ASP A 196 -18.74 -11.34 -13.71
CA ASP A 196 -19.85 -12.27 -13.49
C ASP A 196 -19.31 -13.68 -13.23
N THR A 197 -20.07 -14.45 -12.48
CA THR A 197 -19.81 -15.87 -12.24
C THR A 197 -20.89 -16.72 -12.84
N THR A 198 -20.85 -18.03 -12.63
CA THR A 198 -21.89 -18.94 -13.13
C THR A 198 -23.25 -18.63 -12.50
N HIS A 199 -23.29 -18.29 -11.19
CA HIS A 199 -24.52 -18.15 -10.42
C HIS A 199 -24.90 -16.69 -10.11
N TYR A 200 -23.97 -15.73 -10.25
CA TYR A 200 -24.19 -14.33 -9.91
C TYR A 200 -23.70 -13.39 -11.02
N SER A 201 -24.43 -12.31 -11.24
CA SER A 201 -23.80 -11.13 -11.87
C SER A 201 -22.78 -10.52 -10.91
N TYR A 202 -21.82 -9.75 -11.41
CA TYR A 202 -20.79 -9.11 -10.56
C TYR A 202 -21.40 -8.19 -9.48
N GLN A 203 -22.58 -7.61 -9.75
CA GLN A 203 -23.29 -6.76 -8.79
C GLN A 203 -23.92 -7.60 -7.68
N GLU A 204 -24.58 -8.71 -8.01
CA GLU A 204 -25.16 -9.65 -7.05
C GLU A 204 -24.06 -10.29 -6.21
N LEU A 205 -22.95 -10.72 -6.83
CA LEU A 205 -21.78 -11.25 -6.12
C LEU A 205 -21.22 -10.24 -5.11
N GLY A 206 -21.05 -8.98 -5.51
CA GLY A 206 -20.59 -7.91 -4.63
C GLY A 206 -21.53 -7.65 -3.45
N ASN A 207 -22.84 -7.75 -3.68
CA ASN A 207 -23.86 -7.63 -2.63
C ASN A 207 -23.78 -8.81 -1.65
N GLU A 208 -23.73 -10.06 -2.14
CA GLU A 208 -23.60 -11.26 -1.31
C GLU A 208 -22.32 -11.24 -0.46
N ILE A 209 -21.18 -10.90 -1.08
CA ILE A 209 -19.91 -10.72 -0.36
C ILE A 209 -20.06 -9.70 0.78
N SER A 210 -20.69 -8.56 0.50
CA SER A 210 -20.88 -7.48 1.49
C SER A 210 -21.86 -7.84 2.61
N ILE A 211 -22.88 -8.68 2.32
CA ILE A 211 -23.87 -9.12 3.30
C ILE A 211 -23.31 -10.22 4.21
N GLU A 212 -22.61 -11.18 3.66
CA GLU A 212 -22.24 -12.40 4.36
C GLU A 212 -20.84 -12.38 4.95
N THR A 213 -19.95 -11.53 4.40
CA THR A 213 -18.54 -11.44 4.81
C THR A 213 -18.12 -10.01 5.15
N GLY A 214 -16.90 -9.83 5.61
CA GLY A 214 -16.23 -8.54 5.70
C GLY A 214 -15.42 -8.19 4.45
N GLY A 215 -15.71 -8.85 3.34
CA GLY A 215 -15.05 -8.72 2.04
C GLY A 215 -14.33 -9.99 1.61
N ILE A 216 -14.30 -10.21 0.30
CA ILE A 216 -13.42 -11.17 -0.37
C ILE A 216 -12.52 -10.38 -1.31
N SER A 217 -11.24 -10.71 -1.35
CA SER A 217 -10.31 -10.12 -2.31
C SER A 217 -9.23 -11.11 -2.71
N ALA A 218 -8.75 -10.97 -3.93
CA ALA A 218 -7.55 -11.63 -4.41
C ALA A 218 -6.40 -10.62 -4.48
N THR A 219 -5.20 -11.05 -4.15
CA THR A 219 -3.99 -10.21 -4.24
C THR A 219 -2.80 -11.09 -4.60
N MET A 220 -1.82 -10.50 -5.25
CA MET A 220 -0.49 -11.10 -5.34
C MET A 220 0.43 -10.46 -4.32
N ASP A 221 1.21 -11.27 -3.64
CA ASP A 221 2.26 -10.84 -2.74
C ASP A 221 3.58 -11.55 -3.07
N VAL A 222 4.68 -10.88 -2.84
CA VAL A 222 6.02 -11.41 -3.09
C VAL A 222 6.83 -11.21 -1.82
N MET A 223 7.16 -12.29 -1.15
CA MET A 223 7.88 -12.26 0.12
C MET A 223 9.36 -12.56 -0.13
N PRO A 224 10.28 -11.65 0.21
CA PRO A 224 11.70 -11.97 0.19
C PRO A 224 12.01 -12.99 1.28
N THR A 225 12.73 -14.06 0.94
CA THR A 225 13.06 -15.15 1.85
C THR A 225 14.54 -15.17 2.22
N ASP A 226 15.42 -14.82 1.29
CA ASP A 226 16.86 -14.67 1.48
C ASP A 226 17.43 -13.73 0.40
N VAL A 227 18.75 -13.55 0.37
CA VAL A 227 19.43 -12.79 -0.70
C VAL A 227 19.10 -13.42 -2.05
N HIS A 228 18.55 -12.61 -2.96
CA HIS A 228 18.09 -13.04 -4.28
C HIS A 228 17.03 -14.16 -4.29
N GLU A 229 16.47 -14.51 -3.12
CA GLU A 229 15.38 -15.48 -3.03
C GLU A 229 14.07 -14.81 -2.61
N PHE A 230 12.98 -15.31 -3.16
CA PHE A 230 11.64 -14.83 -2.83
C PHE A 230 10.59 -15.91 -3.04
N LEU A 231 9.43 -15.72 -2.42
CA LEU A 231 8.25 -16.57 -2.55
C LEU A 231 7.09 -15.73 -3.08
N PRO A 232 6.71 -15.91 -4.36
CA PRO A 232 5.54 -15.26 -4.91
C PRO A 232 4.29 -16.05 -4.56
N MET A 233 3.26 -15.37 -4.08
CA MET A 233 2.00 -15.98 -3.65
C MET A 233 0.81 -15.29 -4.31
N PHE A 234 -0.16 -16.09 -4.76
CA PHE A 234 -1.50 -15.63 -5.06
C PHE A 234 -2.38 -15.89 -3.85
N ILE A 235 -3.06 -14.88 -3.34
CA ILE A 235 -3.77 -14.98 -2.06
C ILE A 235 -5.23 -14.59 -2.26
N LEU A 236 -6.14 -15.55 -2.04
CA LEU A 236 -7.55 -15.29 -1.81
C LEU A 236 -7.76 -15.10 -0.31
N LYS A 237 -8.36 -13.98 0.09
CA LYS A 237 -8.58 -13.67 1.50
C LYS A 237 -10.00 -13.23 1.76
N THR A 238 -10.50 -13.66 2.91
CA THR A 238 -11.78 -13.22 3.44
C THR A 238 -11.70 -13.04 4.96
N LYS A 239 -12.66 -12.33 5.49
CA LYS A 239 -12.98 -12.31 6.92
C LYS A 239 -14.48 -12.41 7.09
N CYS A 240 -14.93 -13.18 8.07
CA CYS A 240 -16.34 -13.35 8.37
C CYS A 240 -16.55 -13.67 9.85
N PHE A 241 -17.78 -13.59 10.34
CA PHE A 241 -18.10 -14.21 11.61
C PHE A 241 -18.02 -15.75 11.50
N TYR A 242 -17.68 -16.43 12.59
CA TYR A 242 -17.64 -17.89 12.62
C TYR A 242 -18.98 -18.52 12.16
N SER A 243 -20.10 -17.88 12.46
CA SER A 243 -21.44 -18.32 12.00
C SER A 243 -21.63 -18.26 10.47
N ASN A 244 -20.76 -17.55 9.76
CA ASN A 244 -20.90 -17.31 8.32
C ASN A 244 -19.80 -18.00 7.51
N ILE A 245 -19.02 -18.89 8.15
CA ILE A 245 -17.86 -19.53 7.51
C ILE A 245 -18.24 -20.37 6.29
N GLU A 246 -19.33 -21.13 6.39
CA GLU A 246 -19.87 -21.92 5.29
C GLU A 246 -20.16 -21.04 4.08
N LYS A 247 -20.93 -19.96 4.27
CA LYS A 247 -21.26 -19.02 3.19
C LYS A 247 -20.04 -18.30 2.62
N ALA A 248 -19.06 -17.97 3.48
CA ALA A 248 -17.82 -17.36 3.04
C ALA A 248 -17.01 -18.29 2.13
N PHE A 249 -16.94 -19.60 2.42
CA PHE A 249 -16.28 -20.57 1.55
C PHE A 249 -17.07 -20.87 0.27
N GLU A 250 -18.42 -20.89 0.30
CA GLU A 250 -19.23 -20.95 -0.93
C GLU A 250 -18.87 -19.79 -1.88
N LEU A 251 -18.79 -18.55 -1.34
CA LEU A 251 -18.43 -17.37 -2.14
C LEU A 251 -16.97 -17.39 -2.59
N LEU A 252 -16.03 -17.93 -1.79
CA LEU A 252 -14.66 -18.14 -2.22
C LEU A 252 -14.57 -19.13 -3.40
N LYS A 253 -15.34 -20.22 -3.37
CA LYS A 253 -15.44 -21.19 -4.48
C LYS A 253 -16.01 -20.53 -5.73
N GLU A 254 -17.08 -19.77 -5.58
CA GLU A 254 -17.72 -19.04 -6.69
C GLU A 254 -16.71 -18.09 -7.36
N VAL A 255 -15.96 -17.33 -6.56
CA VAL A 255 -14.92 -16.41 -7.04
C VAL A 255 -13.77 -17.16 -7.72
N ALA A 256 -13.30 -18.26 -7.14
CA ALA A 256 -12.12 -18.98 -7.64
C ALA A 256 -12.39 -19.80 -8.88
N PHE A 257 -13.54 -20.47 -8.96
CA PHE A 257 -13.78 -21.52 -9.95
C PHE A 257 -14.90 -21.21 -10.95
N GLU A 258 -15.82 -20.31 -10.60
CA GLU A 258 -17.00 -20.02 -11.41
C GLU A 258 -16.94 -18.65 -12.11
N SER A 259 -15.84 -17.89 -11.97
CA SER A 259 -15.65 -16.59 -12.62
C SER A 259 -15.59 -16.69 -14.14
N LYS A 260 -16.41 -15.87 -14.84
CA LYS A 260 -16.45 -15.79 -16.30
C LYS A 260 -15.32 -14.88 -16.80
N LEU A 261 -14.20 -15.49 -17.20
CA LEU A 261 -12.99 -14.81 -17.63
C LEU A 261 -12.99 -14.42 -19.11
N ASP A 262 -14.12 -14.57 -19.82
CA ASP A 262 -14.24 -14.37 -21.27
C ASP A 262 -15.38 -13.41 -21.68
N HIS A 263 -15.90 -12.62 -20.74
CA HIS A 263 -16.92 -11.61 -21.07
C HIS A 263 -16.25 -10.37 -21.69
N LYS A 264 -16.13 -10.35 -23.02
CA LYS A 264 -15.34 -9.36 -23.81
C LYS A 264 -15.59 -7.90 -23.39
N LYS A 265 -16.87 -7.49 -23.30
CA LYS A 265 -17.24 -6.13 -22.95
C LYS A 265 -16.75 -5.76 -21.54
N ARG A 266 -16.93 -6.68 -20.59
CA ARG A 266 -16.56 -6.44 -19.18
C ARG A 266 -15.05 -6.37 -19.01
N LEU A 267 -14.31 -7.27 -19.66
CA LEU A 267 -12.83 -7.22 -19.65
C LEU A 267 -12.29 -5.90 -20.20
N LYS A 268 -12.87 -5.41 -21.32
CA LYS A 268 -12.48 -4.12 -21.91
C LYS A 268 -12.69 -2.95 -20.93
N GLU A 269 -13.82 -2.93 -20.21
CA GLU A 269 -14.13 -1.93 -19.20
C GLU A 269 -13.12 -1.98 -18.04
N ILE A 270 -12.83 -3.17 -17.52
CA ILE A 270 -11.91 -3.38 -16.40
C ILE A 270 -10.48 -3.02 -16.79
N ILE A 271 -10.00 -3.44 -17.96
CA ILE A 271 -8.65 -3.08 -18.45
C ILE A 271 -8.51 -1.56 -18.56
N GLY A 272 -9.54 -0.86 -19.06
CA GLY A 272 -9.55 0.60 -19.13
C GLY A 272 -9.47 1.26 -17.75
N GLN A 273 -10.14 0.71 -16.74
CA GLN A 273 -10.05 1.16 -15.35
C GLN A 273 -8.67 0.93 -14.76
N ILE A 274 -8.11 -0.28 -14.91
CA ILE A 274 -6.79 -0.64 -14.40
C ILE A 274 -5.71 0.21 -15.08
N TYR A 275 -5.77 0.38 -16.40
CA TYR A 275 -4.85 1.27 -17.13
C TYR A 275 -4.85 2.70 -16.56
N THR A 276 -6.04 3.24 -16.32
CA THR A 276 -6.20 4.57 -15.75
C THR A 276 -5.63 4.66 -14.34
N ASN A 277 -5.92 3.66 -13.49
CA ASN A 277 -5.44 3.60 -12.12
C ASN A 277 -3.91 3.45 -12.05
N LEU A 278 -3.33 2.59 -12.87
CA LEU A 278 -1.87 2.44 -12.95
C LEU A 278 -1.20 3.75 -13.39
N LYS A 279 -1.76 4.44 -14.38
CA LYS A 279 -1.25 5.74 -14.84
C LYS A 279 -1.29 6.81 -13.75
N ILE A 280 -2.36 6.85 -12.96
CA ILE A 280 -2.49 7.76 -11.81
C ILE A 280 -1.45 7.37 -10.75
N THR A 281 -1.32 6.10 -10.41
CA THR A 281 -0.38 5.59 -9.41
C THR A 281 1.07 5.92 -9.77
N LEU A 282 1.46 5.72 -11.03
CA LEU A 282 2.80 6.08 -11.52
C LEU A 282 3.08 7.60 -11.40
N THR A 283 2.04 8.43 -11.47
CA THR A 283 2.19 9.89 -11.36
C THR A 283 2.17 10.36 -9.91
N GLU A 284 1.28 9.83 -9.08
CA GLU A 284 1.08 10.30 -7.70
C GLU A 284 2.03 9.65 -6.69
N THR A 285 2.33 8.37 -6.89
CA THR A 285 3.25 7.59 -6.04
C THR A 285 4.50 7.13 -6.79
N GLY A 286 4.95 7.90 -7.76
CA GLY A 286 6.06 7.59 -8.64
C GLY A 286 7.38 7.27 -7.93
N HIS A 287 7.57 7.74 -6.67
CA HIS A 287 8.70 7.35 -5.84
C HIS A 287 8.76 5.84 -5.58
N LYS A 288 7.61 5.18 -5.35
CA LYS A 288 7.56 3.72 -5.17
C LYS A 288 7.91 2.99 -6.45
N SER A 289 7.37 3.46 -7.58
CA SER A 289 7.65 2.89 -8.89
C SER A 289 9.11 3.08 -9.29
N ALA A 290 9.67 4.27 -9.08
CA ALA A 290 11.08 4.57 -9.35
C ALA A 290 12.02 3.70 -8.49
N ALA A 291 11.75 3.57 -7.20
CA ALA A 291 12.53 2.73 -6.29
C ALA A 291 12.46 1.25 -6.68
N ASN A 292 11.26 0.70 -6.91
CA ASN A 292 11.11 -0.69 -7.33
C ASN A 292 11.79 -0.95 -8.68
N ARG A 293 11.63 -0.02 -9.65
CA ARG A 293 12.30 -0.11 -10.95
C ARG A 293 13.81 -0.11 -10.84
N ALA A 294 14.40 0.77 -10.02
CA ALA A 294 15.83 0.80 -9.77
C ALA A 294 16.33 -0.50 -9.12
N MET A 295 15.58 -1.07 -8.16
CA MET A 295 15.93 -2.36 -7.55
C MET A 295 15.78 -3.53 -8.53
N SER A 296 14.84 -3.49 -9.47
CA SER A 296 14.61 -4.59 -10.43
C SER A 296 15.79 -4.86 -11.36
N TYR A 297 16.77 -3.98 -11.43
CA TYR A 297 17.96 -4.16 -12.24
C TYR A 297 18.96 -5.18 -11.66
N PHE A 298 18.82 -5.54 -10.39
CA PHE A 298 19.71 -6.48 -9.70
C PHE A 298 18.99 -7.45 -8.75
N SER A 299 17.78 -7.12 -8.30
CA SER A 299 16.99 -7.94 -7.37
C SER A 299 15.91 -8.71 -8.12
N GLU A 300 15.95 -10.05 -8.11
CA GLU A 300 14.92 -10.91 -8.72
C GLU A 300 13.55 -10.67 -8.08
N TYR A 301 13.51 -10.43 -6.77
CA TYR A 301 12.33 -10.01 -6.02
C TYR A 301 11.68 -8.75 -6.61
N ALA A 302 12.47 -7.70 -6.80
CA ALA A 302 11.97 -6.44 -7.33
C ALA A 302 11.58 -6.55 -8.81
N ALA A 303 12.29 -7.35 -9.60
CA ALA A 303 11.96 -7.63 -11.00
C ALA A 303 10.63 -8.40 -11.13
N TYR A 304 10.36 -9.34 -10.24
CA TYR A 304 9.06 -10.00 -10.18
C TYR A 304 7.95 -9.02 -9.82
N ARG A 305 8.19 -8.13 -8.85
CA ARG A 305 7.23 -7.06 -8.49
C ARG A 305 6.95 -6.08 -9.63
N GLU A 306 7.94 -5.81 -10.49
CA GLU A 306 7.73 -5.02 -11.70
C GLU A 306 6.70 -5.66 -12.64
N ALA A 307 6.71 -7.00 -12.75
CA ALA A 307 5.77 -7.73 -13.58
C ALA A 307 4.33 -7.74 -13.04
N ILE A 308 4.14 -7.57 -11.72
CA ILE A 308 2.81 -7.61 -11.10
C ILE A 308 2.19 -6.23 -10.85
N GLN A 309 2.98 -5.17 -10.64
CA GLN A 309 2.44 -3.86 -10.24
C GLN A 309 3.30 -2.65 -10.64
N GLY A 310 4.44 -2.86 -11.30
CA GLY A 310 5.38 -1.81 -11.67
C GLY A 310 5.13 -1.21 -13.06
N ILE A 311 6.17 -0.57 -13.57
CA ILE A 311 6.16 0.02 -14.92
C ILE A 311 5.98 -1.08 -15.98
N THR A 312 6.57 -2.25 -15.77
CA THR A 312 6.41 -3.41 -16.67
C THR A 312 4.94 -3.83 -16.77
N MET A 313 4.21 -3.90 -15.65
CA MET A 313 2.78 -4.19 -15.65
C MET A 313 1.97 -3.09 -16.34
N TYR A 314 2.33 -1.82 -16.11
CA TYR A 314 1.69 -0.70 -16.79
C TYR A 314 1.81 -0.81 -18.32
N GLU A 315 3.01 -1.09 -18.85
CA GLU A 315 3.21 -1.24 -20.30
C GLU A 315 2.43 -2.44 -20.86
N THR A 316 2.33 -3.53 -20.12
CA THR A 316 1.53 -4.70 -20.48
C THR A 316 0.04 -4.35 -20.57
N VAL A 317 -0.52 -3.70 -19.52
CA VAL A 317 -1.93 -3.30 -19.49
C VAL A 317 -2.23 -2.21 -20.54
N LYS A 318 -1.28 -1.31 -20.79
CA LYS A 318 -1.39 -0.31 -21.86
C LYS A 318 -1.53 -0.98 -23.22
N LYS A 319 -0.71 -1.98 -23.53
CA LYS A 319 -0.82 -2.77 -24.76
C LYS A 319 -2.19 -3.45 -24.85
N TRP A 320 -2.65 -4.12 -23.80
CA TRP A 320 -3.98 -4.74 -23.76
C TRP A 320 -5.12 -3.72 -23.97
N TYR A 321 -4.96 -2.49 -23.47
CA TYR A 321 -5.95 -1.42 -23.63
C TYR A 321 -5.97 -0.86 -25.06
N GLU A 322 -4.80 -0.58 -25.64
CA GLU A 322 -4.65 0.03 -26.97
C GLU A 322 -5.02 -0.97 -28.09
N ASP A 323 -4.60 -2.24 -27.97
CA ASP A 323 -4.77 -3.29 -28.97
C ASP A 323 -5.79 -4.36 -28.52
N PHE A 324 -6.80 -3.99 -27.74
CA PHE A 324 -7.69 -4.91 -27.03
C PHE A 324 -8.30 -5.99 -27.92
N ASP A 325 -8.76 -5.63 -29.11
CA ASP A 325 -9.46 -6.58 -29.99
C ASP A 325 -8.51 -7.64 -30.59
N GLU A 326 -7.24 -7.30 -30.75
CA GLU A 326 -6.17 -8.20 -31.18
C GLU A 326 -5.63 -9.08 -30.05
N GLU A 327 -5.55 -8.51 -28.84
CA GLU A 327 -5.03 -9.19 -27.65
C GLU A 327 -6.10 -10.01 -26.89
N TYR A 328 -7.38 -9.87 -27.23
CA TYR A 328 -8.48 -10.46 -26.46
C TYR A 328 -8.32 -11.98 -26.23
N ASP A 329 -8.02 -12.75 -27.28
CA ASP A 329 -7.85 -14.19 -27.15
C ASP A 329 -6.63 -14.57 -26.31
N ASN A 330 -5.54 -13.80 -26.42
CA ASN A 330 -4.34 -13.97 -25.61
C ASN A 330 -4.63 -13.68 -24.13
N ILE A 331 -5.40 -12.61 -23.83
CA ILE A 331 -5.81 -12.25 -22.48
C ILE A 331 -6.65 -13.36 -21.87
N VAL A 332 -7.68 -13.85 -22.57
CA VAL A 332 -8.57 -14.89 -22.05
C VAL A 332 -7.80 -16.20 -21.83
N ASN A 333 -6.96 -16.61 -22.77
CA ASN A 333 -6.17 -17.83 -22.65
C ASN A 333 -5.16 -17.72 -21.51
N GLY A 334 -4.45 -16.58 -21.38
CA GLY A 334 -3.51 -16.34 -20.31
C GLY A 334 -4.17 -16.34 -18.93
N LEU A 335 -5.36 -15.74 -18.78
CA LEU A 335 -6.14 -15.78 -17.54
C LEU A 335 -6.54 -17.21 -17.14
N LYS A 336 -7.06 -18.01 -18.10
CA LYS A 336 -7.48 -19.39 -17.87
C LYS A 336 -6.29 -20.28 -17.52
N GLU A 337 -5.16 -20.09 -18.20
CA GLU A 337 -3.94 -20.85 -17.90
C GLU A 337 -3.33 -20.47 -16.56
N ALA A 338 -3.25 -19.18 -16.24
CA ALA A 338 -2.80 -18.71 -14.93
C ALA A 338 -3.68 -19.29 -13.80
N ALA A 339 -5.01 -19.19 -13.93
CA ALA A 339 -5.93 -19.76 -12.94
C ALA A 339 -5.71 -21.27 -12.75
N ARG A 340 -5.53 -22.02 -13.83
CA ARG A 340 -5.29 -23.46 -13.78
C ARG A 340 -3.98 -23.81 -13.07
N MET A 341 -2.91 -23.03 -13.30
CA MET A 341 -1.62 -23.29 -12.65
C MET A 341 -1.61 -22.85 -11.17
N ILE A 342 -2.37 -21.82 -10.82
CA ILE A 342 -2.43 -21.28 -9.46
C ILE A 342 -3.26 -22.20 -8.55
N PHE A 343 -4.49 -22.54 -8.97
CA PHE A 343 -5.46 -23.21 -8.12
C PHE A 343 -5.29 -24.74 -8.10
N GLU A 344 -4.09 -25.20 -7.79
CA GLU A 344 -3.74 -26.61 -7.57
C GLU A 344 -3.54 -26.86 -6.06
N LYS A 345 -3.93 -28.05 -5.58
CA LYS A 345 -3.84 -28.42 -4.16
C LYS A 345 -2.42 -28.35 -3.61
N GLN A 346 -1.45 -28.82 -4.39
CA GLN A 346 -0.03 -28.83 -4.00
C GLN A 346 0.56 -27.44 -3.74
N ASN A 347 -0.07 -26.38 -4.28
CA ASN A 347 0.37 -24.99 -4.12
C ASN A 347 -0.23 -24.31 -2.89
N MET A 348 -1.29 -24.92 -2.31
CA MET A 348 -2.13 -24.28 -1.33
C MET A 348 -1.57 -24.34 0.08
N THR A 349 -1.61 -23.23 0.78
CA THR A 349 -1.40 -23.11 2.23
C THR A 349 -2.51 -22.23 2.79
N ILE A 350 -3.09 -22.60 3.91
CA ILE A 350 -4.12 -21.83 4.58
C ILE A 350 -3.50 -21.05 5.73
N SER A 351 -3.72 -19.75 5.81
CA SER A 351 -3.44 -18.96 7.00
C SER A 351 -4.76 -18.57 7.66
N TYR A 352 -4.91 -18.98 8.91
CA TYR A 352 -6.10 -18.71 9.70
C TYR A 352 -5.74 -17.94 10.97
N THR A 353 -6.38 -16.79 11.19
CA THR A 353 -6.25 -16.02 12.43
C THR A 353 -7.59 -16.03 13.16
N GLY A 354 -7.59 -16.55 14.38
CA GLY A 354 -8.76 -16.64 15.26
C GLY A 354 -8.37 -17.16 16.64
N LYS A 355 -9.18 -16.86 17.67
CA LYS A 355 -8.82 -17.20 19.05
C LYS A 355 -9.40 -18.51 19.55
N GLU A 356 -10.69 -18.72 19.32
CA GLU A 356 -11.50 -19.57 20.22
C GLU A 356 -11.69 -20.97 19.68
N GLU A 357 -11.43 -21.19 18.43
CA GLU A 357 -11.68 -22.45 17.77
C GLU A 357 -10.48 -22.83 16.90
N ALA A 358 -10.06 -24.07 17.05
CA ALA A 358 -9.04 -24.62 16.18
C ALA A 358 -9.53 -24.64 14.72
N PRO A 359 -8.63 -24.68 13.72
CA PRO A 359 -9.01 -24.71 12.31
C PRO A 359 -10.01 -25.80 11.92
N GLU A 360 -10.16 -26.81 12.73
CA GLU A 360 -11.07 -27.95 12.51
C GLU A 360 -12.55 -27.54 12.32
N PHE A 361 -12.98 -26.41 12.87
CA PHE A 361 -14.35 -25.92 12.68
C PHE A 361 -14.69 -25.61 11.23
N MET A 362 -13.69 -25.33 10.38
CA MET A 362 -13.87 -25.07 8.95
C MET A 362 -13.40 -26.24 8.07
N LYS A 363 -13.26 -27.44 8.63
CA LYS A 363 -12.70 -28.59 7.89
C LYS A 363 -13.55 -28.98 6.68
N ALA A 364 -14.87 -29.05 6.85
CA ALA A 364 -15.78 -29.42 5.78
C ALA A 364 -15.75 -28.41 4.62
N GLU A 365 -15.67 -27.12 4.96
CA GLU A 365 -15.59 -26.03 3.99
C GLU A 365 -14.26 -26.03 3.22
N VAL A 366 -13.17 -26.30 3.92
CA VAL A 366 -11.82 -26.46 3.30
C VAL A 366 -11.81 -27.68 2.37
N GLU A 367 -12.30 -28.84 2.82
CA GLU A 367 -12.38 -30.05 1.99
C GLU A 367 -13.26 -29.80 0.74
N SER A 368 -14.39 -29.12 0.89
CA SER A 368 -15.25 -28.73 -0.23
C SER A 368 -14.58 -27.73 -1.17
N PHE A 369 -13.73 -26.84 -0.68
CA PHE A 369 -12.96 -25.93 -1.54
C PHE A 369 -11.89 -26.71 -2.33
N ILE A 370 -11.20 -27.67 -1.68
CA ILE A 370 -10.17 -28.50 -2.29
C ILE A 370 -10.76 -29.34 -3.45
N GLU A 371 -11.99 -29.83 -3.35
CA GLU A 371 -12.67 -30.57 -4.44
C GLU A 371 -12.82 -29.74 -5.74
N GLY A 372 -12.84 -28.41 -5.64
CA GLY A 372 -12.91 -27.51 -6.79
C GLY A 372 -11.55 -27.18 -7.43
N LEU A 373 -10.43 -27.54 -6.79
CA LEU A 373 -9.10 -27.27 -7.29
C LEU A 373 -8.79 -28.10 -8.54
N TYR A 374 -7.94 -27.59 -9.42
CA TYR A 374 -7.45 -28.33 -10.57
C TYR A 374 -6.55 -29.48 -10.13
N GLU A 375 -6.44 -30.51 -11.00
CA GLU A 375 -5.51 -31.62 -10.76
C GLU A 375 -4.08 -31.10 -10.72
N ASP A 376 -3.34 -31.60 -9.69
CA ASP A 376 -1.93 -31.27 -9.54
C ASP A 376 -1.13 -31.72 -10.76
N GLN A 377 -0.39 -30.80 -11.33
CA GLN A 377 0.53 -31.09 -12.44
C GLN A 377 1.94 -31.34 -11.91
N LYS A 378 2.77 -31.99 -12.70
CA LYS A 378 4.19 -32.08 -12.37
C LYS A 378 4.74 -30.66 -12.32
N GLN A 379 5.13 -30.23 -11.13
CA GLN A 379 5.76 -28.93 -10.96
C GLN A 379 7.04 -28.85 -11.80
N GLY A 380 7.11 -27.77 -12.59
CA GLY A 380 8.34 -27.36 -13.24
C GLY A 380 9.41 -26.94 -12.21
N LYS A 381 10.59 -26.63 -12.68
CA LYS A 381 11.60 -25.98 -11.84
C LYS A 381 11.11 -24.58 -11.46
N LYS A 382 11.51 -24.10 -10.27
CA LYS A 382 11.32 -22.71 -9.85
C LYS A 382 11.73 -21.77 -10.99
N VAL A 383 10.83 -20.86 -11.34
CA VAL A 383 11.05 -19.92 -12.45
C VAL A 383 12.16 -18.95 -12.08
N LYS A 384 13.12 -18.78 -12.99
CA LYS A 384 14.22 -17.85 -12.81
C LYS A 384 13.85 -16.50 -13.40
N VAL A 385 13.97 -15.45 -12.61
CA VAL A 385 13.77 -14.06 -13.04
C VAL A 385 15.09 -13.50 -13.55
N THR A 386 15.05 -12.77 -14.66
CA THR A 386 16.24 -12.14 -15.24
C THR A 386 16.27 -10.66 -14.90
N CYS A 387 17.33 -10.21 -14.26
CA CYS A 387 17.58 -8.80 -13.99
C CYS A 387 18.48 -8.22 -15.08
N THR A 388 18.11 -7.04 -15.58
CA THR A 388 18.93 -6.32 -16.60
C THR A 388 19.22 -4.93 -16.10
N LYS A 389 20.51 -4.59 -15.94
CA LYS A 389 20.92 -3.25 -15.51
C LYS A 389 20.59 -2.22 -16.59
N SER A 390 19.98 -1.13 -16.17
CA SER A 390 19.65 0.01 -17.03
C SER A 390 19.71 1.31 -16.25
N ASN A 391 19.87 2.43 -16.96
CA ASN A 391 19.62 3.77 -16.45
C ASN A 391 18.47 4.34 -17.27
N GLU A 392 17.33 4.53 -16.66
CA GLU A 392 16.11 4.92 -17.35
C GLU A 392 15.52 6.19 -16.75
N GLY A 393 14.85 6.95 -17.60
CA GLY A 393 14.01 8.08 -17.23
C GLY A 393 12.64 7.95 -17.88
N PHE A 394 11.58 8.07 -17.08
CA PHE A 394 10.20 7.99 -17.55
C PHE A 394 9.58 9.38 -17.50
N ALA A 395 9.18 9.91 -18.67
CA ALA A 395 8.53 11.20 -18.76
C ALA A 395 7.06 11.11 -18.33
N THR A 396 6.65 11.98 -17.40
CA THR A 396 5.26 12.14 -16.96
C THR A 396 4.77 13.55 -17.26
N ALA A 397 3.45 13.76 -17.17
CA ALA A 397 2.86 15.10 -17.30
C ALA A 397 3.03 15.99 -16.05
N GLY A 398 3.67 15.47 -14.99
CA GLY A 398 3.88 16.18 -13.74
C GLY A 398 4.99 17.23 -13.83
N GLY A 399 4.88 18.30 -13.01
CA GLY A 399 5.92 19.32 -12.87
C GLY A 399 7.01 18.97 -11.83
N VAL A 400 7.00 17.74 -11.31
CA VAL A 400 7.93 17.24 -10.29
C VAL A 400 8.45 15.86 -10.68
N GLN A 401 9.55 15.46 -10.07
CA GLN A 401 10.26 14.20 -10.35
C GLN A 401 10.27 13.28 -9.13
N TYR A 402 10.66 12.04 -9.36
CA TYR A 402 10.94 11.01 -8.38
C TYR A 402 12.31 10.41 -8.71
N VAL A 403 13.32 10.73 -7.93
CA VAL A 403 14.70 10.35 -8.19
C VAL A 403 15.08 9.19 -7.30
N ALA A 404 15.40 8.04 -7.88
CA ALA A 404 15.75 6.83 -7.14
C ALA A 404 17.16 6.34 -7.49
N CYS A 405 17.87 5.87 -6.47
CA CYS A 405 19.12 5.13 -6.58
C CYS A 405 19.03 3.91 -5.67
N ALA A 406 19.43 2.74 -6.16
CA ALA A 406 19.36 1.49 -5.42
C ALA A 406 20.57 0.60 -5.67
N GLY A 407 20.86 -0.29 -4.72
CA GLY A 407 21.91 -1.29 -4.80
C GLY A 407 21.72 -2.39 -3.76
N ASN A 408 22.51 -3.45 -3.82
CA ASN A 408 22.52 -4.50 -2.81
C ASN A 408 23.91 -4.54 -2.15
N PHE A 409 23.96 -4.25 -0.84
CA PHE A 409 25.24 -4.19 -0.12
C PHE A 409 25.78 -5.58 0.21
N LYS A 410 24.94 -6.63 0.24
CA LYS A 410 25.41 -8.01 0.42
C LYS A 410 26.14 -8.52 -0.81
N ASP A 411 25.79 -8.06 -2.01
CA ASP A 411 26.55 -8.35 -3.23
C ASP A 411 27.98 -7.77 -3.18
N ALA A 412 28.17 -6.71 -2.37
CA ALA A 412 29.48 -6.16 -2.08
C ALA A 412 30.22 -6.86 -0.92
N GLY A 413 29.67 -7.96 -0.39
CA GLY A 413 30.26 -8.73 0.71
C GLY A 413 30.04 -8.15 2.10
N LEU A 414 29.09 -7.21 2.25
CA LEU A 414 28.74 -6.60 3.54
C LEU A 414 27.58 -7.35 4.18
N GLU A 415 27.52 -7.36 5.51
CA GLU A 415 26.47 -8.03 6.28
C GLU A 415 25.43 -7.02 6.79
N TYR A 416 24.19 -7.52 6.95
CA TYR A 416 23.13 -6.75 7.60
C TYR A 416 23.33 -6.73 9.12
N THR A 417 23.16 -5.56 9.72
CA THR A 417 23.11 -5.38 11.18
C THR A 417 21.98 -4.43 11.56
N GLY A 418 21.48 -4.52 12.79
CA GLY A 418 20.47 -3.59 13.32
C GLY A 418 20.92 -2.12 13.29
N ALA A 419 22.23 -1.85 13.27
CA ALA A 419 22.79 -0.51 13.11
C ALA A 419 22.34 0.18 11.81
N LEU A 420 22.07 -0.59 10.74
CA LEU A 420 21.55 -0.03 9.47
C LEU A 420 20.14 0.57 9.64
N LYS A 421 19.33 0.08 10.59
CA LYS A 421 18.03 0.71 10.90
C LYS A 421 18.20 2.03 11.64
N VAL A 422 19.20 2.13 12.52
CA VAL A 422 19.57 3.41 13.17
C VAL A 422 20.13 4.38 12.12
N LEU A 423 21.00 3.92 11.24
CA LEU A 423 21.51 4.70 10.12
C LEU A 423 20.39 5.20 9.20
N GLN A 424 19.39 4.37 8.92
CA GLN A 424 18.20 4.78 8.17
C GLN A 424 17.47 5.95 8.83
N MET A 425 17.35 5.94 10.17
CA MET A 425 16.77 7.03 10.94
C MET A 425 17.61 8.30 10.83
N ILE A 426 18.93 8.20 11.01
CA ILE A 426 19.87 9.32 10.88
C ILE A 426 19.79 9.92 9.48
N PHE A 427 19.89 9.12 8.44
CA PHE A 427 19.79 9.61 7.07
C PHE A 427 18.47 10.30 6.79
N SER A 428 17.35 9.72 7.26
CA SER A 428 16.03 10.26 6.99
C SER A 428 15.82 11.64 7.59
N TYR A 429 16.33 11.91 8.80
CA TYR A 429 16.06 13.15 9.52
C TYR A 429 17.18 14.16 9.49
N GLU A 430 18.44 13.73 9.55
CA GLU A 430 19.57 14.64 9.67
C GLU A 430 20.22 14.96 8.31
N TYR A 431 20.19 14.04 7.37
CA TYR A 431 20.85 14.23 6.09
C TYR A 431 19.88 14.49 4.93
N LEU A 432 19.06 13.49 4.58
CA LEU A 432 18.20 13.59 3.41
C LEU A 432 17.13 14.68 3.58
N TRP A 433 16.54 14.76 4.75
CA TRP A 433 15.54 15.80 5.04
C TRP A 433 16.11 17.21 4.85
N ILE A 434 17.29 17.45 5.39
CA ILE A 434 17.94 18.76 5.29
C ILE A 434 18.37 19.06 3.85
N GLN A 435 19.05 18.12 3.18
CA GLN A 435 19.62 18.38 1.85
C GLN A 435 18.58 18.36 0.74
N ILE A 436 17.65 17.38 0.77
CA ILE A 436 16.68 17.12 -0.29
C ILE A 436 15.39 17.95 -0.10
N ARG A 437 14.84 17.96 1.14
CA ARG A 437 13.57 18.64 1.40
C ARG A 437 13.79 20.12 1.73
N VAL A 438 14.56 20.44 2.77
CA VAL A 438 14.67 21.81 3.27
C VAL A 438 15.44 22.67 2.27
N LYS A 439 16.62 22.24 1.82
CA LYS A 439 17.46 22.98 0.88
C LYS A 439 17.06 22.76 -0.58
N GLY A 440 16.70 21.52 -0.94
CA GLY A 440 16.37 21.13 -2.31
C GLY A 440 14.94 21.42 -2.72
N GLY A 441 14.01 21.61 -1.76
CA GLY A 441 12.59 21.92 -2.05
C GLY A 441 11.74 20.72 -2.44
N ALA A 442 12.22 19.49 -2.30
CA ALA A 442 11.41 18.29 -2.49
C ALA A 442 10.35 18.17 -1.39
N TYR A 443 9.24 17.51 -1.67
CA TYR A 443 8.20 17.28 -0.64
C TYR A 443 8.61 16.23 0.37
N GLY A 444 9.41 15.24 -0.04
CA GLY A 444 9.92 14.19 0.83
C GLY A 444 11.13 13.46 0.27
N CYS A 445 11.76 12.67 1.13
CA CYS A 445 12.86 11.80 0.79
C CYS A 445 12.85 10.58 1.71
N MET A 446 13.33 9.45 1.24
CA MET A 446 13.33 8.20 1.98
C MET A 446 14.59 7.41 1.66
N CYS A 447 15.04 6.61 2.63
CA CYS A 447 16.02 5.57 2.40
C CYS A 447 15.56 4.28 3.10
N SER A 448 16.08 3.15 2.65
CA SER A 448 15.85 1.87 3.31
C SER A 448 17.04 0.93 3.15
N PHE A 449 17.19 0.04 4.12
CA PHE A 449 18.15 -1.05 4.14
C PHE A 449 17.39 -2.31 4.58
N SER A 450 17.32 -3.30 3.70
CA SER A 450 16.68 -4.58 4.01
C SER A 450 17.67 -5.61 4.54
N ASP A 451 17.17 -6.62 5.22
CA ASP A 451 17.95 -7.75 5.68
C ASP A 451 18.42 -8.68 4.54
N GLN A 452 17.79 -8.60 3.35
CA GLN A 452 18.26 -9.24 2.12
C GLN A 452 19.38 -8.46 1.41
N GLY A 453 19.71 -7.24 1.89
CA GLY A 453 20.79 -6.42 1.36
C GLY A 453 20.34 -5.31 0.42
N ASP A 454 19.08 -5.29 0.00
CA ASP A 454 18.57 -4.22 -0.84
C ASP A 454 18.57 -2.88 -0.11
N SER A 455 19.15 -1.88 -0.74
CA SER A 455 19.23 -0.52 -0.23
C SER A 455 18.80 0.47 -1.29
N MET A 456 18.14 1.55 -0.85
CA MET A 456 17.70 2.60 -1.76
C MET A 456 17.70 3.98 -1.12
N PHE A 457 17.88 5.00 -1.97
CA PHE A 457 17.51 6.38 -1.74
C PHE A 457 16.44 6.78 -2.76
N VAL A 458 15.41 7.51 -2.34
CA VAL A 458 14.38 8.00 -3.26
C VAL A 458 13.79 9.33 -2.78
N THR A 459 13.50 10.23 -3.75
CA THR A 459 12.81 11.49 -3.49
C THR A 459 11.33 11.41 -3.82
N TYR A 460 10.54 12.28 -3.21
CA TYR A 460 9.12 12.43 -3.47
C TYR A 460 8.79 13.86 -3.84
N ARG A 461 8.20 14.05 -5.05
CA ARG A 461 7.87 15.37 -5.63
C ARG A 461 9.04 16.33 -5.55
N ASP A 462 10.11 15.97 -6.23
CA ASP A 462 11.38 16.66 -6.24
C ASP A 462 11.47 17.60 -7.45
N PRO A 463 11.78 18.88 -7.27
CA PRO A 463 12.05 19.79 -8.38
C PRO A 463 13.41 19.56 -9.04
N ASN A 464 14.31 18.80 -8.39
CA ASN A 464 15.70 18.62 -8.83
C ASN A 464 15.99 17.17 -9.24
N LEU A 465 16.81 16.96 -10.25
CA LEU A 465 17.31 15.63 -10.66
C LEU A 465 18.80 15.47 -10.30
N ALA A 466 19.64 16.29 -10.92
CA ALA A 466 21.09 16.17 -10.78
C ALA A 466 21.59 16.49 -9.37
N GLU A 467 20.97 17.45 -8.71
CA GLU A 467 21.36 17.84 -7.35
C GLU A 467 21.02 16.73 -6.33
N SER A 468 19.92 16.04 -6.52
CA SER A 468 19.51 14.92 -5.65
C SER A 468 20.48 13.73 -5.79
N TYR A 469 20.95 13.41 -7.00
CA TYR A 469 22.02 12.42 -7.16
C TYR A 469 23.33 12.83 -6.48
N LYS A 470 23.72 14.11 -6.53
CA LYS A 470 24.90 14.59 -5.80
C LYS A 470 24.77 14.43 -4.28
N VAL A 471 23.55 14.56 -3.77
CA VAL A 471 23.28 14.30 -2.34
C VAL A 471 23.47 12.81 -2.04
N TYR A 472 22.96 11.91 -2.89
CA TYR A 472 23.15 10.47 -2.71
C TYR A 472 24.64 10.07 -2.76
N ASP A 473 25.39 10.61 -3.71
CA ASP A 473 26.84 10.35 -3.84
C ASP A 473 27.64 10.77 -2.60
N LYS A 474 27.20 11.82 -1.90
CA LYS A 474 27.84 12.33 -0.68
C LYS A 474 27.36 11.68 0.62
N ALA A 475 26.47 10.73 0.56
CA ALA A 475 25.93 10.07 1.76
C ALA A 475 27.00 9.34 2.58
N ALA A 476 27.99 8.75 1.91
CA ALA A 476 29.13 8.10 2.56
C ALA A 476 30.04 9.10 3.28
N ASP A 477 30.32 10.24 2.66
CA ASP A 477 31.13 11.32 3.28
C ASP A 477 30.43 11.85 4.54
N TYR A 478 29.10 12.05 4.47
CA TYR A 478 28.33 12.48 5.62
C TYR A 478 28.45 11.50 6.80
N VAL A 479 28.39 10.19 6.56
CA VAL A 479 28.53 9.19 7.62
C VAL A 479 29.93 9.17 8.19
N ALA A 480 30.96 9.37 7.35
CA ALA A 480 32.34 9.41 7.81
C ALA A 480 32.63 10.61 8.75
N ASP A 481 31.95 11.72 8.50
CA ASP A 481 32.08 12.95 9.29
C ASP A 481 31.00 13.06 10.40
N PHE A 482 30.10 12.08 10.51
CA PHE A 482 28.99 12.11 11.46
C PHE A 482 29.49 11.97 12.89
N ASP A 483 29.14 12.94 13.72
CA ASP A 483 29.35 12.92 15.16
C ASP A 483 28.05 13.24 15.89
N ALA A 484 27.75 12.51 16.94
CA ALA A 484 26.55 12.71 17.75
C ALA A 484 26.85 12.42 19.21
N ASP A 485 26.34 13.23 20.12
CA ASP A 485 26.44 12.98 21.53
C ASP A 485 25.52 11.81 21.99
N ASP A 486 25.68 11.35 23.22
CA ASP A 486 24.90 10.23 23.77
C ASP A 486 23.39 10.48 23.74
N ARG A 487 22.94 11.74 23.87
CA ARG A 487 21.53 12.11 23.84
C ARG A 487 20.96 11.95 22.43
N ASP A 488 21.67 12.40 21.41
CA ASP A 488 21.25 12.27 20.02
C ASP A 488 21.26 10.82 19.57
N MET A 489 22.29 10.05 19.91
CA MET A 489 22.33 8.61 19.63
C MET A 489 21.16 7.89 20.30
N LYS A 490 20.84 8.23 21.56
CA LYS A 490 19.67 7.70 22.26
C LYS A 490 18.37 8.02 21.52
N LYS A 491 18.20 9.26 21.05
CA LYS A 491 17.03 9.68 20.23
C LYS A 491 16.87 8.84 18.98
N TYR A 492 17.94 8.59 18.21
CA TYR A 492 17.88 7.78 16.99
C TYR A 492 17.55 6.31 17.27
N ILE A 493 18.13 5.72 18.32
CA ILE A 493 17.85 4.35 18.74
C ILE A 493 16.38 4.22 19.16
N ILE A 494 15.87 5.11 20.01
CA ILE A 494 14.49 5.12 20.47
C ILE A 494 13.52 5.29 19.30
N GLY A 495 13.81 6.24 18.39
CA GLY A 495 13.02 6.46 17.20
C GLY A 495 12.98 5.22 16.29
N THR A 496 14.11 4.52 16.15
CA THR A 496 14.21 3.27 15.42
C THR A 496 13.34 2.19 16.03
N ILE A 497 13.47 1.95 17.35
CA ILE A 497 12.68 0.94 18.06
C ILE A 497 11.19 1.28 17.98
N GLY A 498 10.82 2.55 18.19
CA GLY A 498 9.44 3.01 18.08
C GLY A 498 8.83 2.78 16.70
N SER A 499 9.61 2.89 15.62
CA SER A 499 9.17 2.58 14.26
C SER A 499 8.99 1.07 14.01
N MET A 500 9.72 0.23 14.74
CA MET A 500 9.65 -1.25 14.64
C MET A 500 8.56 -1.83 15.55
N ASP A 501 8.28 -1.20 16.69
CA ASP A 501 7.29 -1.66 17.70
C ASP A 501 5.92 -0.99 17.49
N MET A 502 5.51 -0.84 16.22
CA MET A 502 4.20 -0.29 15.91
C MET A 502 3.08 -1.23 16.34
N PRO A 503 1.94 -0.72 16.85
CA PRO A 503 0.78 -1.55 17.13
C PRO A 503 0.35 -2.38 15.92
N MET A 504 0.04 -3.65 16.16
CA MET A 504 -0.47 -4.57 15.13
C MET A 504 -1.85 -5.09 15.56
N GLU A 505 -2.78 -5.16 14.61
CA GLU A 505 -4.04 -5.86 14.78
C GLU A 505 -3.85 -7.36 14.60
N ALA A 506 -4.80 -8.17 15.09
CA ALA A 506 -4.71 -9.63 14.96
C ALA A 506 -4.55 -10.13 13.51
N VAL A 507 -5.03 -9.37 12.53
CA VAL A 507 -4.91 -9.68 11.10
C VAL A 507 -3.52 -9.36 10.53
N ASP A 508 -2.77 -8.47 11.20
CA ASP A 508 -1.43 -8.03 10.79
C ASP A 508 -0.32 -8.86 11.45
N MET A 509 -0.68 -9.59 12.49
CA MET A 509 0.18 -10.54 13.19
C MET A 509 0.27 -11.88 12.48
#